data_dbbafe6f7c50db288510610fac7497f6
#
_entry.id   dbbafe6f7c50db288510610fac7497f6
#
_cell.length_a   1.000
_cell.length_b   1.000
_cell.length_c   1.000
_cell.angle_alpha   90.00
_cell.angle_beta   90.00
_cell.angle_gamma   90.00
#
_symmetry.space_group_name_H-M   'P 1'
#
loop_
_entity.id
_entity.type
_entity.pdbx_description
1 polymer ?
#
loop_
_entity_poly.entity_id
_entity_poly.type
_entity_poly.pdbx_seq_one_letter_code
_entity_poly.pdbx_strand_id
1 'polypeptide(L)' 'MKKKIKVLQVIPRLGYGGAETGCYDLAHFLPERGIKSFLVTSGGELLKFVDKKKVKIFKLSVQ' A
#
# COMPACT_ATOMS: atom_id res chain seq x y z
N MET A 1 20.21 -13.10 -13.16
CA MET A 1 18.99 -13.55 -12.54
C MET A 1 18.28 -12.39 -11.85
N LYS A 2 17.01 -12.24 -12.11
CA LYS A 2 16.26 -11.13 -11.52
C LYS A 2 15.66 -11.53 -10.19
N LYS A 3 15.95 -10.76 -9.17
CA LYS A 3 15.30 -10.94 -7.88
C LYS A 3 13.99 -10.19 -7.86
N LYS A 4 12.94 -10.85 -7.39
CA LYS A 4 11.67 -10.17 -7.17
C LYS A 4 11.70 -9.53 -5.81
N ILE A 5 11.55 -8.22 -5.81
CA ILE A 5 11.53 -7.46 -4.57
C ILE A 5 10.08 -7.23 -4.17
N LYS A 6 9.82 -7.41 -2.90
CA LYS A 6 8.51 -7.18 -2.32
C LYS A 6 8.64 -6.15 -1.24
N VAL A 7 7.74 -5.18 -1.23
CA VAL A 7 7.73 -4.15 -0.20
C VAL A 7 6.39 -4.20 0.51
N LEU A 8 6.44 -4.32 1.81
CA LEU A 8 5.26 -4.33 2.65
C LEU A 8 5.25 -3.04 3.47
N GLN A 9 4.19 -2.27 3.30
CA GLN A 9 3.99 -1.08 4.10
C GLN A 9 2.88 -1.34 5.10
N VAL A 10 3.11 -0.94 6.35
CA VAL A 10 2.11 -1.08 7.40
C VAL A 10 1.73 0.31 7.86
N ILE A 11 0.47 0.66 7.69
CA ILE A 11 -0.03 1.95 8.14
C ILE A 11 -1.39 1.72 8.78
N PRO A 12 -1.59 2.14 10.04
CA PRO A 12 -2.84 1.83 10.73
C PRO A 12 -4.07 2.36 10.02
N ARG A 13 -3.97 3.56 9.45
CA ARG A 13 -5.09 4.17 8.74
C ARG A 13 -4.58 4.87 7.50
N LEU A 14 -5.22 4.63 6.37
CA LEU A 14 -4.85 5.25 5.10
C LEU A 14 -5.78 6.43 4.82
N GLY A 15 -5.55 7.52 5.54
CA GLY A 15 -6.34 8.74 5.40
C GLY A 15 -5.65 9.75 4.49
N TYR A 16 -5.99 11.03 4.70
CA TYR A 16 -5.48 12.09 3.86
C TYR A 16 -4.26 12.82 4.43
N GLY A 17 -3.71 12.34 5.52
CA GLY A 17 -2.51 12.96 6.09
C GLY A 17 -1.29 12.82 5.18
N GLY A 18 -0.23 13.57 5.46
CA GLY A 18 0.97 13.57 4.64
C GLY A 18 1.63 12.20 4.54
N ALA A 19 1.76 11.51 5.69
CA ALA A 19 2.34 10.18 5.70
C ALA A 19 1.45 9.18 4.95
N GLU A 20 0.15 9.32 5.07
CA GLU A 20 -0.80 8.44 4.41
C GLU A 20 -0.79 8.61 2.90
N THR A 21 -0.79 9.86 2.43
CA THR A 21 -0.73 10.12 0.99
C THR A 21 0.61 9.67 0.42
N GLY A 22 1.69 9.84 1.16
CA GLY A 22 3.00 9.34 0.74
C GLY A 22 3.02 7.83 0.62
N CYS A 23 2.42 7.15 1.58
CA CYS A 23 2.29 5.69 1.55
C CYS A 23 1.47 5.25 0.34
N TYR A 24 0.37 5.92 0.08
CA TYR A 24 -0.49 5.65 -1.07
C TYR A 24 0.29 5.80 -2.38
N ASP A 25 1.01 6.91 -2.52
CA ASP A 25 1.77 7.18 -3.74
C ASP A 25 2.87 6.13 -3.94
N LEU A 26 3.60 5.80 -2.88
CA LEU A 26 4.66 4.81 -2.96
C LEU A 26 4.09 3.44 -3.31
N ALA A 27 2.96 3.08 -2.73
CA ALA A 27 2.34 1.79 -3.01
C ALA A 27 2.04 1.62 -4.50
N HIS A 28 1.67 2.72 -5.18
CA HIS A 28 1.37 2.66 -6.61
C HIS A 28 2.61 2.85 -7.48
N PHE A 29 3.65 3.47 -6.94
CA PHE A 29 4.91 3.65 -7.67
C PHE A 29 5.68 2.33 -7.79
N LEU A 30 5.70 1.54 -6.73
CA LEU A 30 6.50 0.32 -6.69
C LEU A 30 6.17 -0.66 -7.82
N PRO A 31 4.89 -0.94 -8.10
CA PRO A 31 4.57 -1.87 -9.20
C PRO A 31 5.07 -1.38 -10.55
N GLU A 32 5.13 -0.08 -10.76
CA GLU A 32 5.65 0.48 -12.00
C GLU A 32 7.14 0.23 -12.18
N ARG A 33 7.82 -0.08 -11.07
CA ARG A 33 9.24 -0.42 -11.08
C ARG A 33 9.46 -1.93 -11.00
N GLY A 34 8.42 -2.72 -11.19
CA GLY A 34 8.52 -4.17 -11.13
C GLY A 34 8.63 -4.72 -9.72
N ILE A 35 8.29 -3.93 -8.72
CA ILE A 35 8.37 -4.33 -7.32
C ILE A 35 6.97 -4.67 -6.84
N LYS A 36 6.82 -5.81 -6.15
CA LYS A 36 5.52 -6.18 -5.60
C LYS A 36 5.20 -5.30 -4.41
N SER A 37 4.01 -4.73 -4.43
CA SER A 37 3.59 -3.77 -3.43
C SER A 37 2.48 -4.35 -2.58
N PHE A 38 2.71 -4.40 -1.27
CA PHE A 38 1.73 -4.89 -0.30
C PHE A 38 1.46 -3.78 0.70
N LEU A 39 0.21 -3.67 1.10
CA LEU A 39 -0.20 -2.64 2.03
C LEU A 39 -1.06 -3.27 3.12
N VAL A 40 -0.67 -3.05 4.37
CA VAL A 40 -1.43 -3.51 5.53
C VAL A 40 -2.01 -2.29 6.23
N THR A 41 -3.33 -2.22 6.31
CA THR A 41 -4.00 -1.10 6.93
C THR A 41 -5.36 -1.53 7.46
N SER A 42 -5.86 -0.84 8.47
CA SER A 42 -7.20 -1.13 8.99
C SER A 42 -8.30 -0.42 8.21
N GLY A 43 -7.96 0.51 7.34
CA GLY A 43 -8.93 1.23 6.54
C GLY A 43 -8.48 2.66 6.29
N GLY A 44 -9.41 3.51 5.90
CA GLY A 44 -9.14 4.91 5.67
C GLY A 44 -9.73 5.40 4.36
N GLU A 45 -9.76 6.71 4.22
CA GLU A 45 -10.43 7.35 3.08
C GLU A 45 -9.78 7.01 1.74
N LEU A 46 -8.44 6.89 1.71
CA LEU A 46 -7.76 6.61 0.46
C LEU A 46 -7.85 5.15 0.03
N LEU A 47 -8.27 4.28 0.93
CA LEU A 47 -8.28 2.84 0.63
C LEU A 47 -9.14 2.51 -0.58
N LYS A 48 -10.25 3.20 -0.73
CA LYS A 48 -11.17 2.95 -1.86
C LYS A 48 -10.57 3.34 -3.20
N PHE A 49 -9.54 4.17 -3.21
CA PHE A 49 -8.89 4.60 -4.45
C PHE A 49 -7.69 3.72 -4.81
N VAL A 50 -7.31 2.78 -3.96
CA VAL A 50 -6.16 1.92 -4.24
C VAL A 50 -6.47 0.99 -5.40
N ASP A 51 -5.56 0.92 -6.35
CA ASP A 51 -5.67 0.00 -7.48
C ASP A 51 -5.29 -1.40 -7.03
N LYS A 52 -6.29 -2.22 -6.74
CA LYS A 52 -6.08 -3.55 -6.18
C LYS A 52 -5.44 -4.53 -7.17
N LYS A 53 -5.36 -4.16 -8.43
CA LYS A 53 -4.62 -4.96 -9.41
C LYS A 53 -3.12 -4.79 -9.24
N LYS A 54 -2.69 -3.63 -8.75
CA LYS A 54 -1.27 -3.31 -8.58
C LYS A 54 -0.80 -3.47 -7.16
N VAL A 55 -1.67 -3.20 -6.19
CA VAL A 55 -1.33 -3.17 -4.77
C VAL A 55 -2.17 -4.21 -4.06
N LYS A 56 -1.52 -5.13 -3.37
CA LYS A 56 -2.24 -6.13 -2.60
C LYS A 56 -2.46 -5.61 -1.19
N ILE A 57 -3.71 -5.64 -0.76
CA ILE A 57 -4.10 -5.07 0.51
C ILE A 57 -4.45 -6.19 1.49
N PHE A 58 -3.90 -6.09 2.69
CA PHE A 58 -4.26 -6.96 3.80
C PHE A 58 -4.86 -6.09 4.89
N LYS A 59 -6.01 -6.48 5.37
CA LYS A 59 -6.67 -5.73 6.44
C LYS A 59 -6.03 -6.04 7.77
N LEU A 60 -5.74 -4.98 8.51
CA LEU A 60 -5.24 -5.09 9.87
C LEU A 60 -6.43 -4.98 10.81
N SER A 61 -6.69 -6.04 11.54
CA SER A 61 -7.74 -6.02 12.55
C SER A 61 -7.17 -5.54 13.86
N VAL A 62 -7.72 -4.43 14.35
CA VAL A 62 -7.31 -3.86 15.63
C VAL A 62 -8.52 -3.82 16.52
N GLN A 63 -8.36 -4.35 17.71
CA GLN A 63 -9.45 -4.35 18.69
C GLN A 63 -9.23 -3.32 19.76
#